data_b8f5010207e0077c79dc589a0446fded
#
_entry.id   b8f5010207e0077c79dc589a0446fded
#
_cell.length_a   1.000
_cell.length_b   1.000
_cell.length_c   1.000
_cell.angle_alpha   90.00
_cell.angle_beta   90.00
_cell.angle_gamma   90.00
#
_symmetry.space_group_name_H-M   'P 1'
#
loop_
_entity.id
_entity.type
_entity.pdbx_description
1 polymer ?
#
loop_
_entity_poly.entity_id
_entity_poly.type
_entity_poly.pdbx_seq_one_letter_code
_entity_poly.pdbx_strand_id
1 'polypeptide(L)'
;MCIRDSHGQSQGVEVLKVEGGWAYIGAWQHESGGYIEGWVPMKRLKTVTPNSDFGLVVDKQTQRMKVFYRGKCITTLTISTGLAGKNRLIRETAAGAFITVERVSDFEDSGYHYEYAIRYDGGNLIHQLGYKAQRTKKDFSDQEPVLGQKGSHGCVRIPRAVDATGVNVYYLWTHLPYGTRLFILDDPENRTLQAAAVSDKVQADVTAPTDVPALSADETELVLTLGGDAVLGTREYWWNDPESLPTYLNQYGMAYPFSGLQSLFAYDDMTFINLECALKEDGKGEQTGRLWRFRGLPGYTEALWQGSIEQVNIANNHHGDYGTAGEESTRQALIDAGMPFSGYGYTYVWEKNGHKIGFAGCRETTYKNDEFVIARDINRLREQGCDVIVYSCHWGTEYDDKHNALQQEMAYRAVAAGADIVVGNHPHVVQGLTSVGGAVVFYSFGNLMFGGTHDLTTFDAMVAQVRLRFRGKAYVGCEVDVIPILTSGRAAEGVNDFRPVLAEGEDWVRIWEKVQKDTPFTMEEKMYFAK
;
A
#
# COMPACT_ATOMS: atom_id res chain seq x y z
N MET A 1 -30.21 7.18 18.62
CA MET A 1 -30.90 7.85 17.49
C MET A 1 -30.15 9.09 17.04
N CYS A 2 -30.54 9.73 15.96
CA CYS A 2 -29.94 10.94 15.44
C CYS A 2 -31.00 12.05 15.35
N ILE A 3 -30.66 13.27 15.71
CA ILE A 3 -31.51 14.47 15.55
C ILE A 3 -30.76 15.51 14.73
N ARG A 4 -31.50 16.36 13.98
CA ARG A 4 -30.95 17.58 13.40
C ARG A 4 -31.23 18.76 14.32
N ASP A 5 -30.20 19.55 14.60
CA ASP A 5 -30.32 20.78 15.36
C ASP A 5 -30.98 21.94 14.57
N SER A 6 -31.08 23.10 15.16
CA SER A 6 -31.66 24.30 14.53
C SER A 6 -30.83 24.82 13.34
N HIS A 7 -29.59 24.43 13.22
CA HIS A 7 -28.69 24.78 12.11
C HIS A 7 -28.62 23.69 11.03
N GLY A 8 -29.45 22.62 11.15
CA GLY A 8 -29.50 21.51 10.20
C GLY A 8 -28.40 20.49 10.36
N GLN A 9 -27.59 20.58 11.43
CA GLN A 9 -26.49 19.64 11.70
C GLN A 9 -27.01 18.42 12.42
N SER A 10 -26.40 17.25 12.13
CA SER A 10 -26.82 15.97 12.70
C SER A 10 -26.04 15.66 13.98
N GLN A 11 -26.72 15.18 15.00
CA GLN A 11 -26.15 14.73 16.26
C GLN A 11 -26.71 13.36 16.66
N GLY A 12 -25.86 12.50 17.22
CA GLY A 12 -26.27 11.26 17.86
C GLY A 12 -26.87 11.53 19.24
N VAL A 13 -28.00 10.89 19.56
CA VAL A 13 -28.66 11.01 20.86
C VAL A 13 -29.00 9.64 21.41
N GLU A 14 -28.93 9.47 22.73
CA GLU A 14 -29.39 8.30 23.42
C GLU A 14 -30.89 8.40 23.69
N VAL A 15 -31.66 7.34 23.45
CA VAL A 15 -33.07 7.28 23.77
C VAL A 15 -33.22 6.54 25.07
N LEU A 16 -33.62 7.25 26.12
CA LEU A 16 -33.77 6.72 27.46
C LEU A 16 -35.18 6.14 27.69
N LYS A 17 -36.21 6.77 27.06
CA LYS A 17 -37.61 6.35 27.18
C LYS A 17 -38.41 6.78 25.95
N VAL A 18 -39.44 6.01 25.58
CA VAL A 18 -40.43 6.37 24.55
C VAL A 18 -41.82 6.31 25.12
N GLU A 19 -42.62 7.37 24.94
CA GLU A 19 -43.99 7.44 25.47
C GLU A 19 -44.84 8.41 24.62
N GLY A 20 -46.02 7.97 24.19
CA GLY A 20 -47.01 8.84 23.52
C GLY A 20 -46.53 9.55 22.25
N GLY A 21 -45.63 8.93 21.49
CA GLY A 21 -45.04 9.54 20.29
C GLY A 21 -43.89 10.50 20.57
N TRP A 22 -43.41 10.57 21.80
CA TRP A 22 -42.25 11.31 22.27
C TRP A 22 -41.14 10.39 22.74
N ALA A 23 -39.89 10.81 22.58
CA ALA A 23 -38.71 10.19 23.16
C ALA A 23 -38.09 11.09 24.22
N TYR A 24 -37.82 10.54 25.40
CA TYR A 24 -36.94 11.18 26.36
C TYR A 24 -35.52 10.79 26.00
N ILE A 25 -34.71 11.79 25.65
CA ILE A 25 -33.37 11.59 25.10
C ILE A 25 -32.32 12.20 26.01
N GLY A 26 -31.13 11.62 26.00
CA GLY A 26 -29.90 12.22 26.48
C GLY A 26 -29.02 12.67 25.33
N ALA A 27 -28.44 13.83 25.44
CA ALA A 27 -27.56 14.41 24.44
C ALA A 27 -26.46 15.26 25.08
N TRP A 28 -25.34 15.38 24.41
CA TRP A 28 -24.28 16.32 24.77
C TRP A 28 -24.54 17.65 24.08
N GLN A 29 -24.57 18.72 24.87
CA GLN A 29 -24.80 20.06 24.38
C GLN A 29 -23.47 20.66 23.93
N HIS A 30 -23.37 21.02 22.65
CA HIS A 30 -22.15 21.57 22.06
C HIS A 30 -21.68 22.88 22.75
N GLU A 31 -22.60 23.77 23.02
CA GLU A 31 -22.28 25.09 23.58
C GLU A 31 -21.92 25.04 25.07
N SER A 32 -22.48 24.15 25.83
CA SER A 32 -22.25 24.04 27.28
C SER A 32 -21.31 22.96 27.70
N GLY A 33 -20.96 22.01 26.80
CA GLY A 33 -20.17 20.82 27.10
C GLY A 33 -20.82 19.89 28.14
N GLY A 34 -22.11 20.11 28.43
CA GLY A 34 -22.87 19.34 29.42
C GLY A 34 -23.78 18.29 28.80
N TYR A 35 -24.04 17.20 29.55
CA TYR A 35 -25.07 16.26 29.21
C TYR A 35 -26.43 16.80 29.63
N ILE A 36 -27.37 16.81 28.71
CA ILE A 36 -28.75 17.27 28.94
C ILE A 36 -29.73 16.15 28.61
N GLU A 37 -30.86 16.17 29.29
CA GLU A 37 -31.95 15.27 29.00
C GLU A 37 -33.24 16.03 28.73
N GLY A 38 -34.10 15.48 27.88
CA GLY A 38 -35.35 16.14 27.53
C GLY A 38 -36.21 15.32 26.56
N TRP A 39 -37.48 15.78 26.44
CA TRP A 39 -38.44 15.18 25.54
C TRP A 39 -38.38 15.76 24.13
N VAL A 40 -38.29 14.88 23.12
CA VAL A 40 -38.28 15.25 21.71
C VAL A 40 -39.33 14.40 20.96
N PRO A 41 -40.11 15.01 20.03
CA PRO A 41 -41.05 14.22 19.22
C PRO A 41 -40.33 13.15 18.40
N MET A 42 -40.78 11.92 18.44
CA MET A 42 -40.19 10.79 17.69
C MET A 42 -40.03 11.05 16.20
N LYS A 43 -40.95 11.84 15.60
CA LYS A 43 -40.87 12.23 14.18
C LYS A 43 -39.62 13.07 13.81
N ARG A 44 -38.93 13.61 14.81
CA ARG A 44 -37.68 14.38 14.64
C ARG A 44 -36.43 13.50 14.75
N LEU A 45 -36.61 12.25 15.14
CA LEU A 45 -35.52 11.31 15.36
C LEU A 45 -35.42 10.31 14.20
N LYS A 46 -34.19 10.03 13.78
CA LYS A 46 -33.88 8.93 12.88
C LYS A 46 -33.22 7.80 13.67
N THR A 47 -33.76 6.59 13.59
CA THR A 47 -33.13 5.42 14.22
C THR A 47 -31.80 5.13 13.53
N VAL A 48 -30.76 4.94 14.34
CA VAL A 48 -29.43 4.51 13.90
C VAL A 48 -29.05 3.29 14.72
N THR A 49 -28.72 2.19 14.04
CA THR A 49 -28.12 1.02 14.69
C THR A 49 -26.63 1.27 14.81
N PRO A 50 -26.06 1.30 16.03
CA PRO A 50 -24.61 1.47 16.18
C PRO A 50 -23.86 0.35 15.47
N ASN A 51 -22.77 0.73 14.80
CA ASN A 51 -21.88 -0.23 14.15
C ASN A 51 -21.18 -1.09 15.20
N SER A 52 -21.06 -2.40 14.94
CA SER A 52 -20.42 -3.37 15.85
C SER A 52 -18.95 -3.63 15.52
N ASP A 53 -18.52 -3.32 14.30
CA ASP A 53 -17.16 -3.64 13.85
C ASP A 53 -16.14 -2.58 14.26
N PHE A 54 -16.49 -1.30 14.15
CA PHE A 54 -15.60 -0.19 14.51
C PHE A 54 -15.97 0.49 15.82
N GLY A 55 -14.95 0.96 16.54
CA GLY A 55 -15.08 1.83 17.71
C GLY A 55 -13.89 2.77 17.83
N LEU A 56 -14.14 3.98 18.33
CA LEU A 56 -13.11 5.00 18.56
C LEU A 56 -13.09 5.38 20.04
N VAL A 57 -11.89 5.54 20.61
CA VAL A 57 -11.70 6.08 21.95
C VAL A 57 -10.70 7.21 21.88
N VAL A 58 -11.14 8.42 22.16
CA VAL A 58 -10.32 9.63 22.26
C VAL A 58 -9.96 9.87 23.73
N ASP A 59 -8.69 10.02 24.02
CA ASP A 59 -8.17 10.43 25.32
C ASP A 59 -7.63 11.86 25.21
N LYS A 60 -8.38 12.79 25.81
CA LYS A 60 -8.04 14.21 25.80
C LYS A 60 -6.79 14.53 26.65
N GLN A 61 -6.51 13.71 27.65
CA GLN A 61 -5.35 13.93 28.52
C GLN A 61 -4.05 13.60 27.81
N THR A 62 -4.01 12.45 27.10
CA THR A 62 -2.82 11.99 26.39
C THR A 62 -2.75 12.44 24.93
N GLN A 63 -3.81 13.08 24.43
CA GLN A 63 -3.98 13.47 23.02
C GLN A 63 -3.79 12.28 22.07
N ARG A 64 -4.46 11.17 22.40
CA ARG A 64 -4.43 9.91 21.65
C ARG A 64 -5.83 9.46 21.26
N MET A 65 -5.93 8.84 20.10
CA MET A 65 -7.16 8.16 19.67
C MET A 65 -6.84 6.69 19.36
N LYS A 66 -7.50 5.80 20.08
CA LYS A 66 -7.47 4.37 19.79
C LYS A 66 -8.56 4.02 18.80
N VAL A 67 -8.20 3.28 17.77
CA VAL A 67 -9.12 2.76 16.76
C VAL A 67 -9.28 1.25 16.99
N PHE A 68 -10.52 0.81 17.14
CA PHE A 68 -10.86 -0.59 17.32
C PHE A 68 -11.56 -1.14 16.07
N TYR A 69 -11.18 -2.34 15.68
CA TYR A 69 -11.88 -3.12 14.66
C TYR A 69 -12.14 -4.53 15.20
N ARG A 70 -13.42 -4.94 15.19
CA ARG A 70 -13.88 -6.24 15.73
C ARG A 70 -13.33 -6.56 17.13
N GLY A 71 -13.37 -5.54 18.00
CA GLY A 71 -12.94 -5.66 19.40
C GLY A 71 -11.43 -5.58 19.63
N LYS A 72 -10.61 -5.55 18.60
CA LYS A 72 -9.14 -5.37 18.72
C LYS A 72 -8.77 -3.91 18.49
N CYS A 73 -7.89 -3.36 19.31
CA CYS A 73 -7.25 -2.07 19.05
C CYS A 73 -6.26 -2.27 17.89
N ILE A 74 -6.56 -1.66 16.74
CA ILE A 74 -5.72 -1.77 15.54
C ILE A 74 -4.65 -0.69 15.46
N THR A 75 -4.88 0.47 16.10
CA THR A 75 -3.89 1.54 16.21
C THR A 75 -4.20 2.54 17.31
N THR A 76 -3.19 3.37 17.66
CA THR A 76 -3.31 4.53 18.54
C THR A 76 -2.67 5.74 17.86
N LEU A 77 -3.51 6.63 17.33
CA LEU A 77 -3.09 7.83 16.62
C LEU A 77 -2.78 8.97 17.59
N THR A 78 -1.77 9.77 17.27
CA THR A 78 -1.55 11.07 17.92
C THR A 78 -2.53 12.07 17.32
N ILE A 79 -3.30 12.75 18.14
CA ILE A 79 -4.36 13.66 17.70
C ILE A 79 -4.20 15.04 18.32
N SER A 80 -5.06 15.99 17.92
CA SER A 80 -5.22 17.27 18.60
C SER A 80 -6.70 17.50 18.87
N THR A 81 -7.04 17.79 20.13
CA THR A 81 -8.41 18.13 20.57
C THR A 81 -8.56 19.61 20.89
N GLY A 82 -9.74 20.03 21.31
CA GLY A 82 -10.07 21.42 21.61
C GLY A 82 -9.29 21.99 22.79
N LEU A 83 -8.93 23.26 22.67
CA LEU A 83 -8.31 24.06 23.73
C LEU A 83 -9.35 24.39 24.82
N ALA A 84 -9.04 24.05 26.04
CA ALA A 84 -9.75 24.59 27.18
C ALA A 84 -9.36 26.06 27.36
N GLY A 85 -10.31 26.96 27.18
CA GLY A 85 -10.12 28.39 27.36
C GLY A 85 -10.90 28.94 28.55
N LYS A 86 -10.76 30.25 28.83
CA LYS A 86 -11.57 30.96 29.86
C LYS A 86 -13.08 30.84 29.66
N ASN A 87 -13.51 30.59 28.41
CA ASN A 87 -14.85 30.16 28.04
C ASN A 87 -14.79 28.69 27.61
N ARG A 88 -14.86 27.77 28.55
CA ARG A 88 -14.83 26.32 28.35
C ARG A 88 -15.84 25.82 27.30
N LEU A 89 -16.88 26.61 27.07
CA LEU A 89 -18.08 26.23 26.38
C LEU A 89 -18.02 26.23 24.84
N ILE A 90 -17.02 26.87 24.22
CA ILE A 90 -17.01 27.07 22.75
C ILE A 90 -15.82 26.37 22.06
N ARG A 91 -14.83 25.93 22.80
CA ARG A 91 -13.56 25.46 22.23
C ARG A 91 -13.03 24.13 22.77
N GLU A 92 -13.67 23.51 23.72
CA GLU A 92 -13.24 22.22 24.25
C GLU A 92 -13.95 21.08 23.53
N THR A 93 -13.22 20.02 23.21
CA THR A 93 -13.82 18.77 22.76
C THR A 93 -14.65 18.18 23.91
N ALA A 94 -15.96 18.05 23.72
CA ALA A 94 -16.86 17.51 24.75
C ALA A 94 -16.49 16.05 25.06
N ALA A 95 -16.41 15.72 26.35
CA ALA A 95 -16.24 14.33 26.79
C ALA A 95 -17.60 13.62 26.79
N GLY A 96 -17.61 12.32 26.54
CA GLY A 96 -18.82 11.51 26.54
C GLY A 96 -18.87 10.43 25.48
N ALA A 97 -20.07 9.88 25.30
CA ALA A 97 -20.35 8.86 24.30
C ALA A 97 -21.08 9.46 23.10
N PHE A 98 -20.54 9.26 21.92
CA PHE A 98 -21.05 9.77 20.65
C PHE A 98 -21.16 8.65 19.62
N ILE A 99 -21.77 8.96 18.48
CA ILE A 99 -21.73 8.14 17.26
C ILE A 99 -21.39 9.02 16.06
N THR A 100 -20.68 8.46 15.09
CA THR A 100 -20.45 9.13 13.82
C THR A 100 -21.75 9.20 13.01
N VAL A 101 -22.12 10.37 12.49
CA VAL A 101 -23.44 10.61 11.89
C VAL A 101 -23.42 10.92 10.41
N GLU A 102 -22.41 11.61 9.92
CA GLU A 102 -22.29 11.94 8.49
C GLU A 102 -20.84 12.27 8.08
N ARG A 103 -20.56 12.14 6.79
CA ARG A 103 -19.36 12.72 6.18
C ARG A 103 -19.69 14.12 5.70
N VAL A 104 -18.85 15.06 6.05
CA VAL A 104 -18.97 16.47 5.66
C VAL A 104 -18.02 16.71 4.50
N SER A 105 -18.47 17.46 3.48
CA SER A 105 -17.57 17.91 2.41
C SER A 105 -16.44 18.76 2.99
N ASP A 106 -15.38 18.91 2.22
CA ASP A 106 -14.26 19.77 2.55
C ASP A 106 -14.77 21.19 2.89
N PHE A 107 -14.14 21.82 3.86
CA PHE A 107 -14.53 23.12 4.34
C PHE A 107 -13.33 24.02 4.64
N GLU A 108 -13.58 25.32 4.71
CA GLU A 108 -12.59 26.30 5.13
C GLU A 108 -12.99 26.93 6.48
N ASP A 109 -12.01 27.10 7.34
CA ASP A 109 -12.13 27.89 8.56
C ASP A 109 -10.82 28.61 8.87
N SER A 110 -10.92 29.89 9.21
CA SER A 110 -9.78 30.72 9.64
C SER A 110 -8.60 30.73 8.67
N GLY A 111 -8.87 30.61 7.36
CA GLY A 111 -7.86 30.60 6.29
C GLY A 111 -7.16 29.26 6.07
N TYR A 112 -7.67 28.20 6.66
CA TYR A 112 -7.22 26.82 6.43
C TYR A 112 -8.31 26.00 5.75
N HIS A 113 -7.89 25.11 4.85
CA HIS A 113 -8.73 24.09 4.25
C HIS A 113 -8.65 22.80 5.06
N TYR A 114 -9.79 22.13 5.22
CA TYR A 114 -9.92 20.86 5.95
C TYR A 114 -10.62 19.83 5.08
N GLU A 115 -10.11 18.62 5.10
CA GLU A 115 -10.62 17.49 4.31
C GLU A 115 -10.94 16.29 5.21
N TYR A 116 -11.68 15.34 4.66
CA TYR A 116 -12.01 14.06 5.31
C TYR A 116 -12.73 14.22 6.65
N ALA A 117 -13.71 15.10 6.70
CA ALA A 117 -14.40 15.43 7.94
C ALA A 117 -15.57 14.47 8.22
N ILE A 118 -15.59 13.88 9.41
CA ILE A 118 -16.63 12.97 9.91
C ILE A 118 -17.30 13.63 11.11
N ARG A 119 -18.59 13.89 11.02
CA ARG A 119 -19.36 14.51 12.09
C ARG A 119 -19.72 13.49 13.17
N TYR A 120 -19.58 13.88 14.44
CA TYR A 120 -20.03 13.09 15.57
C TYR A 120 -20.92 13.87 16.55
N ASP A 121 -20.79 15.19 16.60
CA ASP A 121 -21.53 16.06 17.50
C ASP A 121 -21.76 17.42 16.83
N GLY A 122 -23.01 17.84 16.62
CA GLY A 122 -23.41 19.15 16.14
C GLY A 122 -22.38 19.86 15.24
N GLY A 123 -21.58 20.75 15.84
CA GLY A 123 -20.48 21.45 15.19
C GLY A 123 -19.13 20.71 15.17
N ASN A 124 -18.97 19.61 15.90
CA ASN A 124 -17.69 18.93 16.07
C ASN A 124 -17.47 17.81 15.07
N LEU A 125 -16.26 17.76 14.52
CA LEU A 125 -15.83 16.85 13.48
C LEU A 125 -14.55 16.11 13.87
N ILE A 126 -14.37 14.93 13.34
CA ILE A 126 -13.08 14.27 13.21
C ILE A 126 -12.59 14.60 11.79
N HIS A 127 -11.42 15.22 11.63
CA HIS A 127 -10.92 15.63 10.31
C HIS A 127 -9.39 15.69 10.27
N GLN A 128 -8.81 15.79 9.07
CA GLN A 128 -7.36 15.97 8.95
C GLN A 128 -6.92 17.34 9.49
N LEU A 129 -5.60 17.49 9.68
CA LEU A 129 -4.99 18.81 9.92
C LEU A 129 -5.36 19.81 8.82
N GLY A 130 -5.53 21.06 9.19
CA GLY A 130 -5.76 22.14 8.21
C GLY A 130 -4.49 22.42 7.40
N TYR A 131 -4.67 22.87 6.16
CA TYR A 131 -3.58 23.32 5.31
C TYR A 131 -3.89 24.67 4.66
N LYS A 132 -2.83 25.41 4.31
CA LYS A 132 -2.92 26.59 3.46
C LYS A 132 -2.71 26.20 2.01
N ALA A 133 -3.63 26.60 1.14
CA ALA A 133 -3.47 26.37 -0.29
C ALA A 133 -2.45 27.34 -0.89
N GLN A 134 -1.33 26.84 -1.42
CA GLN A 134 -0.30 27.59 -2.10
C GLN A 134 -0.21 27.13 -3.56
N ARG A 135 -0.94 27.80 -4.47
CA ARG A 135 -1.01 27.45 -5.91
C ARG A 135 -1.29 25.96 -6.16
N THR A 136 -0.25 25.12 -6.16
CA THR A 136 -0.34 23.67 -6.43
C THR A 136 0.06 22.80 -5.22
N LYS A 137 0.37 23.40 -4.07
CA LYS A 137 0.81 22.67 -2.87
C LYS A 137 -0.09 22.94 -1.68
N LYS A 138 -0.31 21.90 -0.88
CA LYS A 138 -0.96 21.97 0.43
C LYS A 138 0.12 22.18 1.48
N ASP A 139 0.08 23.27 2.22
CA ASP A 139 1.06 23.58 3.25
C ASP A 139 0.47 23.32 4.64
N PHE A 140 0.99 22.30 5.32
CA PHE A 140 0.57 21.87 6.65
C PHE A 140 1.52 22.32 7.76
N SER A 141 2.61 23.02 7.45
CA SER A 141 3.72 23.32 8.36
C SER A 141 3.29 24.03 9.65
N ASP A 142 2.21 24.83 9.60
CA ASP A 142 1.66 25.52 10.77
C ASP A 142 0.82 24.59 11.66
N GLN A 143 0.31 23.49 11.13
CA GLN A 143 -0.66 22.63 11.81
C GLN A 143 -0.04 21.30 12.31
N GLU A 144 0.99 20.79 11.67
CA GLU A 144 1.67 19.57 12.11
C GLU A 144 2.19 19.65 13.56
N PRO A 145 2.76 20.78 14.03
CA PRO A 145 3.22 20.90 15.41
C PRO A 145 2.13 20.87 16.48
N VAL A 146 0.84 21.04 16.11
CA VAL A 146 -0.28 20.95 17.07
C VAL A 146 -0.67 19.52 17.42
N LEU A 147 -0.23 18.52 16.66
CA LEU A 147 -0.49 17.11 17.02
C LEU A 147 0.15 16.77 18.37
N GLY A 148 -0.58 16.04 19.18
CA GLY A 148 -0.17 15.72 20.54
C GLY A 148 -0.47 16.81 21.57
N GLN A 149 -1.07 17.93 21.15
CA GLN A 149 -1.43 19.05 22.00
C GLN A 149 -2.91 19.46 21.76
N LYS A 150 -3.53 20.12 22.74
CA LYS A 150 -4.80 20.77 22.52
C LYS A 150 -4.63 22.01 21.64
N GLY A 151 -5.33 22.09 20.53
CA GLY A 151 -5.13 23.17 19.56
C GLY A 151 -6.32 23.42 18.62
N SER A 152 -7.42 22.67 18.75
CA SER A 152 -8.63 22.88 17.94
C SER A 152 -9.68 23.70 18.67
N HIS A 153 -10.77 23.98 17.98
CA HIS A 153 -11.97 24.64 18.52
C HIS A 153 -13.09 23.66 18.89
N GLY A 154 -12.74 22.42 19.26
CA GLY A 154 -13.67 21.36 19.62
C GLY A 154 -13.53 20.10 18.74
N CYS A 155 -13.08 20.24 17.53
CA CYS A 155 -12.85 19.13 16.61
C CYS A 155 -11.69 18.23 17.07
N VAL A 156 -11.70 16.97 16.63
CA VAL A 156 -10.57 16.03 16.77
C VAL A 156 -9.78 16.04 15.47
N ARG A 157 -8.58 16.59 15.50
CA ARG A 157 -7.65 16.64 14.36
C ARG A 157 -6.78 15.39 14.33
N ILE A 158 -6.74 14.74 13.18
CA ILE A 158 -6.00 13.51 12.95
C ILE A 158 -4.85 13.77 11.99
N PRO A 159 -3.68 13.08 12.16
CA PRO A 159 -2.58 13.18 11.23
C PRO A 159 -2.99 12.73 9.82
N ARG A 160 -2.45 13.38 8.81
CA ARG A 160 -2.56 12.95 7.42
C ARG A 160 -1.60 11.79 7.13
N ALA A 161 -0.44 11.78 7.78
CA ALA A 161 0.52 10.70 7.66
C ALA A 161 -0.10 9.38 8.11
N VAL A 162 0.18 8.32 7.36
CA VAL A 162 -0.22 6.97 7.71
C VAL A 162 0.67 6.50 8.85
N ASP A 163 0.07 5.97 9.90
CA ASP A 163 0.83 5.37 10.99
C ASP A 163 1.39 3.98 10.60
N ALA A 164 2.12 3.38 11.53
CA ALA A 164 2.71 2.05 11.33
C ALA A 164 1.67 0.92 11.05
N THR A 165 0.38 1.17 11.23
CA THR A 165 -0.71 0.21 10.97
C THR A 165 -1.50 0.51 9.71
N GLY A 166 -1.10 1.51 8.93
CA GLY A 166 -1.81 1.93 7.74
C GLY A 166 -3.03 2.82 8.00
N VAL A 167 -3.24 3.27 9.25
CA VAL A 167 -4.42 4.06 9.63
C VAL A 167 -4.08 5.54 9.72
N ASN A 168 -4.92 6.36 9.10
CA ASN A 168 -4.91 7.82 9.20
C ASN A 168 -6.33 8.36 9.00
N VAL A 169 -6.46 9.67 8.84
CA VAL A 169 -7.76 10.31 8.61
C VAL A 169 -8.45 9.79 7.35
N TYR A 170 -7.74 9.55 6.26
CA TYR A 170 -8.31 9.03 5.02
C TYR A 170 -8.81 7.59 5.16
N TYR A 171 -8.05 6.75 5.88
CA TYR A 171 -8.51 5.41 6.24
C TYR A 171 -9.83 5.47 7.00
N LEU A 172 -9.93 6.31 8.04
CA LEU A 172 -11.17 6.47 8.80
C LEU A 172 -12.30 7.01 7.93
N TRP A 173 -12.01 7.99 7.06
CA TRP A 173 -12.98 8.53 6.12
C TRP A 173 -13.57 7.46 5.18
N THR A 174 -12.74 6.54 4.70
CA THR A 174 -13.17 5.53 3.73
C THR A 174 -13.82 4.30 4.37
N HIS A 175 -13.34 3.89 5.56
CA HIS A 175 -13.71 2.61 6.16
C HIS A 175 -14.65 2.73 7.37
N LEU A 176 -14.67 3.87 8.05
CA LEU A 176 -15.48 4.03 9.25
C LEU A 176 -16.98 4.08 8.88
N PRO A 177 -17.81 3.10 9.26
CA PRO A 177 -19.23 3.15 8.94
C PRO A 177 -19.97 4.24 9.71
N TYR A 178 -21.10 4.69 9.18
CA TYR A 178 -22.02 5.50 9.97
C TYR A 178 -22.49 4.76 11.22
N GLY A 179 -22.71 5.50 12.30
CA GLY A 179 -23.09 4.93 13.58
C GLY A 179 -21.93 4.26 14.33
N THR A 180 -20.68 4.51 13.96
CA THR A 180 -19.53 4.06 14.76
C THR A 180 -19.52 4.76 16.11
N ARG A 181 -19.37 3.99 17.18
CA ARG A 181 -19.30 4.50 18.54
C ARG A 181 -17.96 5.23 18.75
N LEU A 182 -18.07 6.42 19.34
CA LEU A 182 -16.93 7.25 19.74
C LEU A 182 -17.07 7.57 21.22
N PHE A 183 -16.06 7.21 22.00
CA PHE A 183 -15.95 7.58 23.41
C PHE A 183 -14.83 8.60 23.55
N ILE A 184 -15.14 9.76 24.16
CA ILE A 184 -14.16 10.80 24.46
C ILE A 184 -14.00 10.85 25.98
N LEU A 185 -12.81 10.44 26.44
CA LEU A 185 -12.46 10.44 27.85
C LEU A 185 -12.15 11.86 28.31
N ASP A 186 -12.68 12.23 29.46
CA ASP A 186 -12.46 13.55 30.05
C ASP A 186 -11.05 13.70 30.62
N ASP A 187 -10.60 14.94 30.74
CA ASP A 187 -9.38 15.35 31.42
C ASP A 187 -9.71 16.41 32.49
N PRO A 188 -10.27 15.99 33.64
CA PRO A 188 -10.80 16.91 34.66
C PRO A 188 -9.76 17.91 35.16
N GLU A 189 -8.49 17.60 35.06
CA GLU A 189 -7.40 18.49 35.45
C GLU A 189 -6.94 19.42 34.32
N ASN A 190 -7.54 19.28 33.13
CA ASN A 190 -7.22 20.09 31.95
C ASN A 190 -5.71 20.07 31.55
N ARG A 191 -5.04 18.97 31.84
CA ARG A 191 -3.62 18.79 31.54
C ARG A 191 -3.43 18.34 30.11
N THR A 192 -2.50 18.98 29.41
CA THR A 192 -1.94 18.46 28.16
C THR A 192 -0.67 17.72 28.50
N LEU A 193 -0.69 16.40 28.41
CA LEU A 193 0.55 15.65 28.36
C LEU A 193 1.11 15.83 26.95
N GLN A 194 2.32 16.35 26.84
CA GLN A 194 3.01 16.30 25.55
C GLN A 194 3.14 14.83 25.15
N ALA A 195 2.53 14.49 24.03
CA ALA A 195 2.85 13.23 23.39
C ALA A 195 4.35 13.28 23.10
N ALA A 196 5.09 12.29 23.57
CA ALA A 196 6.45 12.10 23.07
C ALA A 196 6.37 12.20 21.54
N ALA A 197 7.12 13.12 20.96
CA ALA A 197 7.13 13.31 19.53
C ALA A 197 7.39 11.91 18.91
N VAL A 198 6.36 11.35 18.31
CA VAL A 198 6.56 10.18 17.46
C VAL A 198 7.34 10.76 16.31
N SER A 199 8.61 10.47 16.27
CA SER A 199 9.46 10.81 15.15
C SER A 199 8.73 10.36 13.89
N ASP A 200 8.40 11.29 12.98
CA ASP A 200 7.81 10.99 11.68
C ASP A 200 8.75 10.17 10.76
N LYS A 201 9.95 9.94 11.25
CA LYS A 201 10.81 8.90 10.72
C LYS A 201 10.39 7.59 11.37
N VAL A 202 9.65 6.79 10.63
CA VAL A 202 9.59 5.35 10.90
C VAL A 202 11.03 4.87 10.76
N GLN A 203 11.77 4.96 11.85
CA GLN A 203 13.03 4.26 11.97
C GLN A 203 12.63 2.83 12.29
N ALA A 204 12.31 2.11 11.22
CA ALA A 204 12.02 0.70 11.33
C ALA A 204 13.32 0.01 11.73
N ASP A 205 13.32 -0.69 12.85
CA ASP A 205 14.45 -1.51 13.23
C ASP A 205 14.63 -2.59 12.16
N VAL A 206 15.76 -2.52 11.46
CA VAL A 206 16.16 -3.56 10.51
C VAL A 206 16.34 -4.85 11.29
N THR A 207 15.61 -5.89 10.92
CA THR A 207 15.71 -7.21 11.53
C THR A 207 16.62 -8.07 10.67
N ALA A 208 17.76 -8.48 11.19
CA ALA A 208 18.63 -9.41 10.50
C ALA A 208 17.94 -10.79 10.36
N PRO A 209 18.14 -11.49 9.24
CA PRO A 209 17.65 -12.86 9.08
C PRO A 209 18.34 -13.80 10.08
N THR A 210 17.72 -14.94 10.30
CA THR A 210 18.27 -16.03 11.09
C THR A 210 18.56 -17.24 10.21
N ASP A 211 19.25 -18.23 10.77
CA ASP A 211 19.37 -19.54 10.14
C ASP A 211 17.99 -20.12 9.88
N VAL A 212 17.85 -20.85 8.76
CA VAL A 212 16.58 -21.47 8.38
C VAL A 212 16.26 -22.60 9.36
N PRO A 213 15.19 -22.49 10.16
CA PRO A 213 14.78 -23.58 11.05
C PRO A 213 14.25 -24.77 10.24
N ALA A 214 14.42 -25.98 10.76
CA ALA A 214 13.80 -27.15 10.15
C ALA A 214 12.27 -26.97 10.12
N LEU A 215 11.64 -27.40 9.02
CA LEU A 215 10.19 -27.40 8.89
C LEU A 215 9.58 -28.33 9.95
N SER A 216 8.69 -27.85 10.79
CA SER A 216 8.00 -28.68 11.78
C SER A 216 6.86 -29.46 11.15
N ALA A 217 6.45 -30.56 11.79
CA ALA A 217 5.43 -31.47 11.24
C ALA A 217 4.02 -30.83 11.10
N ASP A 218 3.77 -29.72 11.79
CA ASP A 218 2.54 -28.94 11.75
C ASP A 218 2.64 -27.70 10.84
N GLU A 219 3.75 -27.52 10.15
CA GLU A 219 3.97 -26.44 9.19
C GLU A 219 3.77 -26.91 7.75
N THR A 220 3.28 -25.98 6.92
CA THR A 220 3.13 -26.11 5.48
C THR A 220 3.86 -24.98 4.78
N GLU A 221 4.28 -25.21 3.54
CA GLU A 221 4.98 -24.21 2.72
C GLU A 221 4.24 -23.93 1.42
N LEU A 222 4.38 -22.69 0.93
CA LEU A 222 4.09 -22.29 -0.44
C LEU A 222 5.31 -21.56 -1.00
N VAL A 223 5.70 -21.87 -2.22
CA VAL A 223 6.89 -21.31 -2.87
C VAL A 223 6.48 -20.26 -3.88
N LEU A 224 6.88 -19.02 -3.65
CA LEU A 224 6.73 -17.93 -4.63
C LEU A 224 8.09 -17.66 -5.27
N THR A 225 8.14 -17.51 -6.60
CA THR A 225 9.28 -16.92 -7.29
C THR A 225 8.96 -15.48 -7.67
N LEU A 226 9.82 -14.56 -7.26
CA LEU A 226 9.68 -13.12 -7.51
C LEU A 226 10.74 -12.69 -8.52
N GLY A 227 10.32 -12.04 -9.60
CA GLY A 227 11.23 -11.53 -10.62
C GLY A 227 11.08 -10.02 -10.86
N GLY A 228 12.03 -9.47 -11.59
CA GLY A 228 12.14 -8.06 -11.90
C GLY A 228 11.36 -7.63 -13.14
N ASP A 229 11.90 -6.62 -13.82
CA ASP A 229 11.29 -6.00 -15.00
C ASP A 229 11.33 -6.93 -16.21
N ALA A 230 10.15 -7.22 -16.77
CA ALA A 230 10.00 -8.01 -17.99
C ALA A 230 9.36 -7.15 -19.09
N VAL A 231 10.16 -6.75 -20.07
CA VAL A 231 9.70 -6.02 -21.25
C VAL A 231 9.41 -7.00 -22.39
N LEU A 232 8.18 -7.56 -22.41
CA LEU A 232 7.65 -8.39 -23.50
C LEU A 232 7.23 -7.54 -24.69
N GLY A 233 8.10 -6.65 -25.15
CA GLY A 233 7.81 -5.72 -26.22
C GLY A 233 9.09 -5.07 -26.75
N THR A 234 8.93 -4.31 -27.83
CA THR A 234 10.04 -3.56 -28.41
C THR A 234 9.57 -2.19 -28.90
N ARG A 235 10.48 -1.37 -29.36
CA ARG A 235 10.19 -0.06 -29.98
C ARG A 235 9.64 -0.24 -31.41
N GLU A 236 8.71 0.61 -31.84
CA GLU A 236 8.06 0.48 -33.16
C GLU A 236 9.05 0.40 -34.32
N TYR A 237 10.09 1.22 -34.32
CA TYR A 237 11.07 1.24 -35.41
C TYR A 237 11.98 0.01 -35.42
N TRP A 238 11.95 -0.80 -34.35
CA TRP A 238 12.74 -2.02 -34.19
C TRP A 238 11.95 -3.29 -34.46
N TRP A 239 10.65 -3.16 -34.72
CA TRP A 239 9.71 -4.26 -34.79
C TRP A 239 10.13 -5.36 -35.78
N ASN A 240 10.66 -4.97 -36.95
CA ASN A 240 11.08 -5.90 -38.01
C ASN A 240 12.60 -6.10 -38.06
N ASP A 241 13.34 -5.66 -37.06
CA ASP A 241 14.76 -5.88 -36.99
C ASP A 241 15.07 -7.37 -36.78
N PRO A 242 16.04 -7.97 -37.50
CA PRO A 242 16.41 -9.37 -37.33
C PRO A 242 16.80 -9.77 -35.90
N GLU A 243 17.30 -8.82 -35.14
CA GLU A 243 17.74 -9.00 -33.75
C GLU A 243 16.71 -8.49 -32.73
N SER A 244 15.46 -8.22 -33.13
CA SER A 244 14.40 -7.79 -32.23
C SER A 244 13.70 -8.95 -31.53
N LEU A 245 13.10 -8.70 -30.37
CA LEU A 245 12.29 -9.68 -29.65
C LEU A 245 11.18 -10.29 -30.52
N PRO A 246 10.36 -9.53 -31.30
CA PRO A 246 9.36 -10.11 -32.20
C PRO A 246 9.96 -11.13 -33.17
N THR A 247 11.14 -10.85 -33.73
CA THR A 247 11.82 -11.78 -34.64
C THR A 247 12.27 -13.05 -33.93
N TYR A 248 12.80 -12.94 -32.72
CA TYR A 248 13.16 -14.12 -31.89
C TYR A 248 11.92 -14.95 -31.51
N LEU A 249 10.81 -14.32 -31.14
CA LEU A 249 9.58 -15.03 -30.84
C LEU A 249 9.01 -15.77 -32.06
N ASN A 250 9.06 -15.15 -33.24
CA ASN A 250 8.67 -15.80 -34.50
C ASN A 250 9.57 -16.99 -34.85
N GLN A 251 10.87 -16.91 -34.55
CA GLN A 251 11.84 -17.95 -34.87
C GLN A 251 11.83 -19.11 -33.87
N TYR A 252 11.75 -18.79 -32.57
CA TYR A 252 11.98 -19.76 -31.51
C TYR A 252 10.70 -20.12 -30.71
N GLY A 253 9.59 -19.37 -30.95
CA GLY A 253 8.31 -19.59 -30.27
C GLY A 253 8.18 -18.86 -28.93
N MET A 254 6.95 -18.89 -28.37
CA MET A 254 6.58 -18.13 -27.18
C MET A 254 7.24 -18.65 -25.87
N ALA A 255 7.66 -19.90 -25.82
CA ALA A 255 8.39 -20.43 -24.65
C ALA A 255 9.82 -19.88 -24.53
N TYR A 256 10.38 -19.30 -25.58
CA TYR A 256 11.79 -18.92 -25.66
C TYR A 256 12.24 -17.95 -24.57
N PRO A 257 11.53 -16.84 -24.31
CA PRO A 257 12.02 -15.79 -23.38
C PRO A 257 12.31 -16.29 -21.96
N PHE A 258 11.57 -17.26 -21.47
CA PHE A 258 11.72 -17.75 -20.09
C PHE A 258 12.29 -19.17 -19.99
N SER A 259 12.67 -19.76 -21.14
CA SER A 259 13.16 -21.14 -21.20
C SER A 259 14.43 -21.40 -20.37
N GLY A 260 15.28 -20.39 -20.20
CA GLY A 260 16.51 -20.53 -19.42
C GLY A 260 16.29 -20.53 -17.89
N LEU A 261 15.11 -20.12 -17.42
CA LEU A 261 14.72 -20.11 -16.00
C LEU A 261 13.61 -21.11 -15.66
N GLN A 262 13.19 -21.92 -16.62
CA GLN A 262 12.08 -22.86 -16.44
C GLN A 262 12.32 -23.87 -15.32
N SER A 263 13.58 -24.21 -15.03
CA SER A 263 13.94 -25.05 -13.87
C SER A 263 13.61 -24.42 -12.51
N LEU A 264 13.40 -23.11 -12.45
CA LEU A 264 12.93 -22.41 -11.25
C LEU A 264 11.42 -22.22 -11.27
N PHE A 265 10.89 -21.69 -12.37
CA PHE A 265 9.48 -21.24 -12.47
C PHE A 265 8.50 -22.42 -12.55
N ALA A 266 8.88 -23.54 -13.15
CA ALA A 266 8.01 -24.72 -13.25
C ALA A 266 7.91 -25.55 -11.97
N TYR A 267 8.72 -25.30 -10.96
CA TYR A 267 8.75 -26.06 -9.72
C TYR A 267 8.38 -25.26 -8.47
N ASP A 268 7.95 -24.02 -8.66
CA ASP A 268 7.35 -23.23 -7.60
C ASP A 268 5.81 -23.39 -7.56
N ASP A 269 5.15 -22.66 -6.70
CA ASP A 269 3.70 -22.61 -6.62
C ASP A 269 3.12 -21.43 -7.40
N MET A 270 3.89 -20.36 -7.58
CA MET A 270 3.56 -19.17 -8.37
C MET A 270 4.80 -18.32 -8.65
N THR A 271 4.98 -17.92 -9.90
CA THR A 271 5.95 -16.90 -10.32
C THR A 271 5.24 -15.55 -10.54
N PHE A 272 5.78 -14.50 -9.92
CA PHE A 272 5.31 -13.10 -10.00
C PHE A 272 6.40 -12.19 -10.57
N ILE A 273 6.05 -11.37 -11.57
CA ILE A 273 6.97 -10.44 -12.24
C ILE A 273 6.34 -9.06 -12.49
N ASN A 274 7.14 -8.07 -12.89
CA ASN A 274 6.67 -6.79 -13.38
C ASN A 274 6.60 -6.79 -14.92
N LEU A 275 5.41 -6.71 -15.51
CA LEU A 275 5.22 -6.61 -16.96
C LEU A 275 5.36 -5.15 -17.39
N GLU A 276 6.53 -4.78 -17.91
CA GLU A 276 6.91 -3.39 -18.16
C GLU A 276 6.80 -2.99 -19.64
N CYS A 277 5.63 -3.20 -20.21
CA CYS A 277 5.30 -2.77 -21.57
C CYS A 277 3.79 -2.65 -21.77
N ALA A 278 3.38 -2.06 -22.88
CA ALA A 278 2.00 -2.14 -23.35
C ALA A 278 1.82 -3.37 -24.27
N LEU A 279 0.72 -4.10 -24.10
CA LEU A 279 0.29 -5.17 -25.00
C LEU A 279 -0.80 -4.62 -25.91
N LYS A 280 -0.46 -4.38 -27.18
CA LYS A 280 -1.36 -3.74 -28.15
C LYS A 280 -1.08 -4.21 -29.57
N GLU A 281 -2.17 -4.44 -30.35
CA GLU A 281 -2.08 -4.98 -31.71
C GLU A 281 -1.34 -4.06 -32.68
N ASP A 282 -1.52 -2.75 -32.55
CA ASP A 282 -0.93 -1.75 -33.44
C ASP A 282 -0.22 -0.63 -32.67
N GLY A 283 0.64 0.11 -33.36
CA GLY A 283 1.40 1.25 -32.83
C GLY A 283 0.59 2.55 -32.65
N LYS A 284 -0.73 2.54 -32.87
CA LYS A 284 -1.52 3.77 -32.72
C LYS A 284 -1.59 4.24 -31.29
N GLY A 285 -1.42 5.52 -31.08
CA GLY A 285 -1.44 6.14 -29.76
C GLY A 285 -0.10 6.17 -29.06
N GLU A 286 0.99 5.80 -29.78
CA GLU A 286 2.35 5.89 -29.26
C GLU A 286 2.66 7.29 -28.69
N GLN A 287 3.15 7.34 -27.45
CA GLN A 287 3.47 8.57 -26.74
C GLN A 287 4.85 9.10 -27.15
N THR A 288 4.95 9.66 -28.36
CA THR A 288 6.21 10.05 -29.00
C THR A 288 7.03 11.09 -28.24
N GLY A 289 6.45 11.73 -27.22
CA GLY A 289 7.19 12.62 -26.30
C GLY A 289 8.11 11.91 -25.30
N ARG A 290 8.04 10.57 -25.21
CA ARG A 290 8.92 9.74 -24.38
C ARG A 290 10.04 9.15 -25.25
N LEU A 291 11.23 8.99 -24.69
CA LEU A 291 12.37 8.40 -25.40
C LEU A 291 12.19 6.88 -25.58
N TRP A 292 11.79 6.20 -24.52
CA TRP A 292 11.62 4.76 -24.47
C TRP A 292 10.13 4.42 -24.44
N ARG A 293 9.69 3.57 -25.35
CA ARG A 293 8.30 3.12 -25.46
C ARG A 293 8.30 1.68 -25.96
N PHE A 294 7.61 0.81 -25.26
CA PHE A 294 7.65 -0.63 -25.52
C PHE A 294 6.26 -1.18 -25.79
N ARG A 295 6.12 -1.85 -26.94
CA ARG A 295 4.91 -2.55 -27.32
C ARG A 295 5.20 -4.01 -27.60
N GLY A 296 4.37 -4.90 -27.03
CA GLY A 296 4.20 -6.28 -27.44
C GLY A 296 2.84 -6.51 -28.08
N LEU A 297 2.62 -7.65 -28.71
CA LEU A 297 1.31 -8.04 -29.15
C LEU A 297 0.47 -8.60 -27.98
N PRO A 298 -0.86 -8.49 -28.01
CA PRO A 298 -1.73 -9.16 -27.03
C PRO A 298 -1.43 -10.65 -26.86
N GLY A 299 -1.13 -11.34 -27.96
CA GLY A 299 -0.75 -12.76 -27.96
C GLY A 299 0.56 -13.11 -27.24
N TYR A 300 1.38 -12.12 -26.87
CA TYR A 300 2.61 -12.37 -26.09
C TYR A 300 2.33 -12.79 -24.64
N THR A 301 1.08 -12.66 -24.17
CA THR A 301 0.64 -13.29 -22.93
C THR A 301 0.87 -14.80 -22.89
N GLU A 302 0.92 -15.46 -24.06
CA GLU A 302 1.25 -16.88 -24.16
C GLU A 302 2.70 -17.16 -23.69
N ALA A 303 3.61 -16.22 -23.89
CA ALA A 303 4.99 -16.38 -23.42
C ALA A 303 5.06 -16.41 -21.88
N LEU A 304 4.18 -15.69 -21.19
CA LEU A 304 4.06 -15.75 -19.73
C LEU A 304 3.63 -17.15 -19.29
N TRP A 305 2.55 -17.68 -19.85
CA TRP A 305 2.06 -19.03 -19.52
C TRP A 305 3.04 -20.15 -19.86
N GLN A 306 3.66 -20.09 -21.04
CA GLN A 306 4.66 -21.08 -21.44
C GLN A 306 5.94 -20.96 -20.60
N GLY A 307 6.20 -19.78 -20.02
CA GLY A 307 7.29 -19.51 -19.09
C GLY A 307 7.02 -19.91 -17.64
N SER A 308 5.83 -20.47 -17.34
CA SER A 308 5.36 -20.70 -15.95
C SER A 308 5.36 -19.42 -15.11
N ILE A 309 4.73 -18.37 -15.65
CA ILE A 309 4.49 -17.13 -14.92
C ILE A 309 2.97 -17.02 -14.75
N GLU A 310 2.50 -16.97 -13.50
CA GLU A 310 1.10 -17.04 -13.14
C GLU A 310 0.49 -15.67 -12.78
N GLN A 311 1.34 -14.65 -12.50
CA GLN A 311 0.83 -13.34 -12.11
C GLN A 311 1.80 -12.22 -12.50
N VAL A 312 1.26 -11.08 -12.95
CA VAL A 312 2.06 -9.92 -13.32
C VAL A 312 1.60 -8.64 -12.59
N ASN A 313 2.57 -7.77 -12.25
CA ASN A 313 2.28 -6.38 -11.90
C ASN A 313 2.29 -5.52 -13.16
N ILE A 314 1.33 -4.59 -13.28
CA ILE A 314 1.25 -3.64 -14.41
C ILE A 314 1.50 -2.18 -14.01
N ALA A 315 1.76 -1.91 -12.72
CA ALA A 315 1.97 -0.55 -12.24
C ALA A 315 3.41 -0.08 -12.47
N ASN A 316 3.69 0.39 -13.67
CA ASN A 316 5.02 0.88 -14.08
C ASN A 316 4.93 2.10 -15.04
N ASN A 317 6.07 2.66 -15.45
CA ASN A 317 6.10 3.82 -16.33
C ASN A 317 5.78 3.47 -17.80
N HIS A 318 5.91 2.20 -18.23
CA HIS A 318 5.69 1.78 -19.62
C HIS A 318 4.28 1.26 -19.90
N HIS A 319 3.45 1.02 -18.88
CA HIS A 319 2.04 0.65 -19.06
C HIS A 319 1.26 1.67 -19.93
N GLY A 320 1.57 2.97 -19.79
CA GLY A 320 0.94 4.07 -20.53
C GLY A 320 1.68 4.53 -21.80
N ASP A 321 2.58 3.75 -22.38
CA ASP A 321 3.38 4.15 -23.56
C ASP A 321 2.53 4.36 -24.82
N TYR A 322 1.35 3.79 -24.87
CA TYR A 322 0.37 3.95 -25.95
C TYR A 322 -0.93 4.60 -25.45
N GLY A 323 -0.83 5.42 -24.39
CA GLY A 323 -1.93 6.14 -23.78
C GLY A 323 -3.01 5.20 -23.22
N THR A 324 -4.17 5.74 -22.90
CA THR A 324 -5.28 4.98 -22.30
C THR A 324 -5.71 3.77 -23.14
N ALA A 325 -5.66 3.88 -24.47
CA ALA A 325 -5.98 2.74 -25.34
C ALA A 325 -4.97 1.60 -25.22
N GLY A 326 -3.68 1.92 -24.96
CA GLY A 326 -2.65 0.93 -24.67
C GLY A 326 -2.85 0.27 -23.32
N GLU A 327 -3.17 1.07 -22.29
CA GLU A 327 -3.50 0.56 -20.95
C GLU A 327 -4.71 -0.38 -20.97
N GLU A 328 -5.78 0.00 -21.66
CA GLU A 328 -6.97 -0.84 -21.81
C GLU A 328 -6.68 -2.12 -22.58
N SER A 329 -5.94 -2.01 -23.70
CA SER A 329 -5.53 -3.17 -24.50
C SER A 329 -4.70 -4.17 -23.70
N THR A 330 -3.75 -3.66 -22.88
CA THR A 330 -2.92 -4.52 -22.01
C THR A 330 -3.78 -5.27 -21.00
N ARG A 331 -4.68 -4.58 -20.32
CA ARG A 331 -5.59 -5.23 -19.35
C ARG A 331 -6.49 -6.25 -20.03
N GLN A 332 -7.05 -5.91 -21.20
CA GLN A 332 -7.91 -6.82 -21.94
C GLN A 332 -7.14 -8.07 -22.40
N ALA A 333 -5.91 -7.90 -22.90
CA ALA A 333 -5.07 -9.04 -23.30
C ALA A 333 -4.79 -9.99 -22.13
N LEU A 334 -4.53 -9.46 -20.93
CA LEU A 334 -4.35 -10.26 -19.72
C LEU A 334 -5.63 -10.97 -19.30
N ILE A 335 -6.79 -10.29 -19.37
CA ILE A 335 -8.11 -10.87 -19.07
C ILE A 335 -8.44 -12.00 -20.06
N ASP A 336 -8.27 -11.77 -21.36
CA ASP A 336 -8.57 -12.74 -22.42
C ASP A 336 -7.68 -13.99 -22.32
N ALA A 337 -6.43 -13.80 -21.89
CA ALA A 337 -5.50 -14.90 -21.62
C ALA A 337 -5.74 -15.60 -20.28
N GLY A 338 -6.63 -15.09 -19.43
CA GLY A 338 -6.82 -15.57 -18.07
C GLY A 338 -5.62 -15.32 -17.17
N MET A 339 -4.72 -14.37 -17.53
CA MET A 339 -3.52 -14.03 -16.77
C MET A 339 -3.86 -13.06 -15.63
N PRO A 340 -3.70 -13.47 -14.37
CA PRO A 340 -3.91 -12.60 -13.22
C PRO A 340 -2.94 -11.41 -13.23
N PHE A 341 -3.44 -10.24 -12.81
CA PHE A 341 -2.61 -9.06 -12.69
C PHE A 341 -2.99 -8.19 -11.50
N SER A 342 -2.05 -7.36 -11.05
CA SER A 342 -2.23 -6.35 -10.01
C SER A 342 -1.54 -5.04 -10.40
N GLY A 343 -1.84 -3.97 -9.67
CA GLY A 343 -1.27 -2.65 -9.91
C GLY A 343 -2.32 -1.61 -10.32
N TYR A 344 -2.04 -0.33 -10.10
CA TYR A 344 -2.96 0.78 -10.38
C TYR A 344 -4.35 0.61 -9.74
N GLY A 345 -4.42 0.09 -8.50
CA GLY A 345 -5.66 -0.15 -7.78
C GLY A 345 -6.34 -1.48 -8.10
N TYR A 346 -5.85 -2.25 -9.05
CA TYR A 346 -6.23 -3.65 -9.23
C TYR A 346 -5.48 -4.50 -8.20
N THR A 347 -6.22 -5.36 -7.50
CA THR A 347 -5.69 -6.33 -6.55
C THR A 347 -6.00 -7.74 -7.02
N TYR A 348 -5.11 -8.68 -6.74
CA TYR A 348 -5.32 -10.09 -6.99
C TYR A 348 -5.17 -10.89 -5.71
N VAL A 349 -6.03 -11.88 -5.50
CA VAL A 349 -5.95 -12.83 -4.39
C VAL A 349 -5.79 -14.21 -4.94
N TRP A 350 -4.65 -14.82 -4.67
CA TRP A 350 -4.39 -16.20 -4.98
C TRP A 350 -4.69 -17.08 -3.76
N GLU A 351 -5.41 -18.18 -3.98
CA GLU A 351 -5.73 -19.13 -2.92
C GLU A 351 -5.17 -20.51 -3.26
N LYS A 352 -4.34 -21.03 -2.37
CA LYS A 352 -3.77 -22.38 -2.49
C LYS A 352 -3.64 -23.03 -1.12
N ASN A 353 -4.02 -24.30 -1.01
CA ASN A 353 -3.98 -25.07 0.24
C ASN A 353 -4.74 -24.39 1.41
N GLY A 354 -5.75 -23.56 1.07
CA GLY A 354 -6.54 -22.81 2.03
C GLY A 354 -5.86 -21.55 2.55
N HIS A 355 -4.70 -21.14 2.04
CA HIS A 355 -4.04 -19.86 2.32
C HIS A 355 -4.34 -18.86 1.21
N LYS A 356 -4.48 -17.59 1.58
CA LYS A 356 -4.73 -16.47 0.67
C LYS A 356 -3.53 -15.54 0.63
N ILE A 357 -2.94 -15.42 -0.54
CA ILE A 357 -1.85 -14.48 -0.81
C ILE A 357 -2.39 -13.34 -1.67
N GLY A 358 -2.28 -12.11 -1.17
CA GLY A 358 -2.77 -10.91 -1.83
C GLY A 358 -1.66 -10.17 -2.57
N PHE A 359 -1.95 -9.70 -3.79
CA PHE A 359 -1.02 -8.94 -4.62
C PHE A 359 -1.62 -7.58 -4.97
N ALA A 360 -0.81 -6.53 -4.82
CA ALA A 360 -1.12 -5.17 -5.25
C ALA A 360 0.17 -4.45 -5.63
N GLY A 361 0.06 -3.24 -6.18
CA GLY A 361 1.26 -2.48 -6.49
C GLY A 361 0.99 -1.07 -6.99
N CYS A 362 1.98 -0.21 -6.86
CA CYS A 362 1.96 1.14 -7.39
C CYS A 362 3.32 1.54 -7.96
N ARG A 363 3.30 2.62 -8.75
CA ARG A 363 4.54 3.29 -9.15
C ARG A 363 4.80 4.52 -8.27
N GLU A 364 6.06 4.94 -8.21
CA GLU A 364 6.50 6.08 -7.42
C GLU A 364 5.69 7.36 -7.69
N THR A 365 5.39 7.67 -8.96
CA THR A 365 4.60 8.86 -9.30
C THR A 365 3.15 8.77 -8.83
N THR A 366 2.55 7.57 -8.77
CA THR A 366 1.22 7.38 -8.18
C THR A 366 1.28 7.66 -6.69
N TYR A 367 2.30 7.14 -5.98
CA TYR A 367 2.52 7.42 -4.57
C TYR A 367 2.76 8.92 -4.30
N LYS A 368 3.59 9.60 -5.11
CA LYS A 368 3.82 11.05 -4.97
C LYS A 368 2.56 11.89 -5.14
N ASN A 369 1.60 11.43 -5.94
CA ASN A 369 0.32 12.10 -6.15
C ASN A 369 -0.73 11.72 -5.11
N ASP A 370 -0.64 10.51 -4.56
CA ASP A 370 -1.55 9.96 -3.56
C ASP A 370 -0.78 9.06 -2.59
N GLU A 371 -0.26 9.65 -1.51
CA GLU A 371 0.53 8.95 -0.50
C GLU A 371 -0.21 7.80 0.22
N PHE A 372 -1.55 7.75 0.06
CA PHE A 372 -2.40 6.74 0.67
C PHE A 372 -2.62 5.51 -0.21
N VAL A 373 -2.14 5.51 -1.45
CA VAL A 373 -2.37 4.43 -2.41
C VAL A 373 -1.92 3.07 -1.85
N ILE A 374 -0.75 3.02 -1.22
CA ILE A 374 -0.17 1.81 -0.63
C ILE A 374 -1.08 1.25 0.47
N ALA A 375 -1.43 2.08 1.44
CA ALA A 375 -2.28 1.66 2.57
C ALA A 375 -3.68 1.25 2.11
N ARG A 376 -4.25 1.95 1.14
CA ARG A 376 -5.57 1.63 0.57
C ARG A 376 -5.59 0.26 -0.10
N ASP A 377 -4.60 -0.03 -0.92
CA ASP A 377 -4.52 -1.31 -1.63
C ASP A 377 -4.30 -2.48 -0.66
N ILE A 378 -3.40 -2.33 0.31
CA ILE A 378 -3.11 -3.33 1.32
C ILE A 378 -4.33 -3.57 2.22
N ASN A 379 -5.04 -2.52 2.65
CA ASN A 379 -6.24 -2.67 3.44
C ASN A 379 -7.34 -3.42 2.69
N ARG A 380 -7.48 -3.19 1.38
CA ARG A 380 -8.42 -3.95 0.54
C ARG A 380 -8.10 -5.45 0.53
N LEU A 381 -6.83 -5.83 0.46
CA LEU A 381 -6.39 -7.23 0.53
C LEU A 381 -6.63 -7.84 1.93
N ARG A 382 -6.40 -7.09 2.99
CA ARG A 382 -6.72 -7.52 4.35
C ARG A 382 -8.22 -7.76 4.56
N GLU A 383 -9.07 -6.89 4.00
CA GLU A 383 -10.53 -7.06 4.03
C GLU A 383 -10.98 -8.31 3.29
N GLN A 384 -10.23 -8.76 2.27
CA GLN A 384 -10.45 -10.02 1.56
C GLN A 384 -9.91 -11.25 2.32
N GLY A 385 -9.28 -11.02 3.49
CA GLY A 385 -8.80 -12.07 4.38
C GLY A 385 -7.49 -12.70 3.91
N CYS A 386 -6.61 -11.93 3.25
CA CYS A 386 -5.28 -12.42 2.87
C CYS A 386 -4.40 -12.70 4.09
N ASP A 387 -3.79 -13.88 4.11
CA ASP A 387 -2.85 -14.32 5.14
C ASP A 387 -1.47 -13.67 4.94
N VAL A 388 -1.05 -13.46 3.68
CA VAL A 388 0.19 -12.82 3.26
C VAL A 388 -0.10 -11.77 2.19
N ILE A 389 0.59 -10.64 2.24
CA ILE A 389 0.46 -9.56 1.26
C ILE A 389 1.81 -9.26 0.60
N VAL A 390 1.84 -9.40 -0.72
CA VAL A 390 2.96 -9.02 -1.59
C VAL A 390 2.62 -7.69 -2.25
N TYR A 391 3.45 -6.68 -2.03
CA TYR A 391 3.24 -5.35 -2.59
C TYR A 391 4.37 -4.97 -3.54
N SER A 392 4.05 -4.70 -4.82
CA SER A 392 5.02 -4.31 -5.84
C SER A 392 5.15 -2.79 -5.94
N CYS A 393 6.39 -2.31 -5.94
CA CYS A 393 6.73 -0.90 -6.09
C CYS A 393 7.62 -0.70 -7.31
N HIS A 394 7.20 0.18 -8.23
CA HIS A 394 8.01 0.58 -9.38
C HIS A 394 8.55 1.99 -9.13
N TRP A 395 9.82 2.09 -8.71
CA TRP A 395 10.40 3.24 -8.01
C TRP A 395 11.89 3.43 -8.25
N GLY A 396 12.44 4.50 -7.68
CA GLY A 396 13.89 4.73 -7.64
C GLY A 396 14.43 5.45 -8.87
N THR A 397 15.73 5.37 -9.05
CA THR A 397 16.46 6.01 -10.15
C THR A 397 17.06 4.93 -11.03
N GLU A 398 16.85 5.03 -12.34
CA GLU A 398 17.45 4.11 -13.31
C GLU A 398 18.98 4.09 -13.17
N TYR A 399 19.55 2.89 -13.16
CA TYR A 399 20.99 2.60 -13.11
C TYR A 399 21.71 3.03 -11.83
N ASP A 400 20.98 3.36 -10.75
CA ASP A 400 21.57 3.56 -9.43
C ASP A 400 21.64 2.21 -8.68
N ASP A 401 22.85 1.78 -8.31
CA ASP A 401 23.10 0.51 -7.62
C ASP A 401 22.75 0.53 -6.12
N LYS A 402 22.22 1.65 -5.63
CA LYS A 402 21.75 1.82 -4.25
C LYS A 402 20.34 2.37 -4.20
N HIS A 403 19.56 1.82 -3.29
CA HIS A 403 18.24 2.37 -3.04
C HIS A 403 18.31 3.78 -2.43
N ASN A 404 17.36 4.62 -2.78
CA ASN A 404 17.26 5.98 -2.28
C ASN A 404 16.26 6.09 -1.11
N ALA A 405 16.24 7.27 -0.47
CA ALA A 405 15.39 7.53 0.69
C ALA A 405 13.89 7.39 0.40
N LEU A 406 13.44 7.65 -0.84
CA LEU A 406 12.03 7.52 -1.20
C LEU A 406 11.63 6.05 -1.36
N GLN A 407 12.50 5.22 -1.94
CA GLN A 407 12.29 3.76 -1.98
C GLN A 407 12.18 3.21 -0.55
N GLN A 408 13.05 3.64 0.35
CA GLN A 408 13.01 3.25 1.76
C GLN A 408 11.70 3.72 2.43
N GLU A 409 11.27 4.96 2.19
CA GLU A 409 10.00 5.49 2.73
C GLU A 409 8.81 4.67 2.24
N MET A 410 8.69 4.44 0.93
CA MET A 410 7.58 3.67 0.36
C MET A 410 7.57 2.22 0.87
N ALA A 411 8.74 1.59 0.99
CA ALA A 411 8.87 0.25 1.56
C ALA A 411 8.36 0.19 3.00
N TYR A 412 8.80 1.13 3.83
CA TYR A 412 8.38 1.18 5.23
C TYR A 412 6.90 1.46 5.38
N ARG A 413 6.31 2.28 4.51
CA ARG A 413 4.86 2.50 4.48
C ARG A 413 4.10 1.25 4.05
N ALA A 414 4.62 0.47 3.10
CA ALA A 414 4.01 -0.79 2.71
C ALA A 414 4.04 -1.81 3.85
N VAL A 415 5.19 -1.98 4.51
CA VAL A 415 5.33 -2.86 5.68
C VAL A 415 4.43 -2.39 6.83
N ALA A 416 4.43 -1.10 7.13
CA ALA A 416 3.59 -0.51 8.17
C ALA A 416 2.09 -0.69 7.89
N ALA A 417 1.67 -0.64 6.62
CA ALA A 417 0.31 -0.95 6.19
C ALA A 417 -0.01 -2.44 6.27
N GLY A 418 1.02 -3.31 6.33
CA GLY A 418 0.92 -4.77 6.51
C GLY A 418 1.31 -5.61 5.32
N ALA A 419 2.14 -5.09 4.41
CA ALA A 419 2.82 -5.94 3.47
C ALA A 419 3.79 -6.86 4.21
N ASP A 420 3.83 -8.11 3.82
CA ASP A 420 4.76 -9.12 4.32
C ASP A 420 5.99 -9.21 3.40
N ILE A 421 5.80 -8.91 2.12
CA ILE A 421 6.85 -8.88 1.11
C ILE A 421 6.66 -7.62 0.26
N VAL A 422 7.75 -6.88 0.02
CA VAL A 422 7.77 -5.74 -0.90
C VAL A 422 8.73 -6.05 -2.05
N VAL A 423 8.23 -5.91 -3.28
CA VAL A 423 8.95 -6.24 -4.53
C VAL A 423 9.25 -4.96 -5.28
N GLY A 424 10.51 -4.57 -5.37
CA GLY A 424 10.96 -3.36 -6.04
C GLY A 424 11.41 -3.59 -7.49
N ASN A 425 11.04 -2.67 -8.39
CA ASN A 425 11.31 -2.68 -9.83
C ASN A 425 11.66 -1.26 -10.31
N HIS A 426 12.12 -1.08 -11.54
CA HIS A 426 12.45 0.18 -12.23
C HIS A 426 13.94 0.56 -12.30
N PRO A 427 14.80 0.36 -11.30
CA PRO A 427 16.20 0.78 -11.44
C PRO A 427 16.97 0.10 -12.57
N HIS A 428 16.48 -1.01 -13.12
CA HIS A 428 17.10 -1.84 -14.17
C HIS A 428 18.49 -2.37 -13.81
N VAL A 429 18.85 -2.28 -12.55
CA VAL A 429 20.04 -2.85 -11.92
C VAL A 429 19.62 -3.53 -10.62
N VAL A 430 20.39 -4.51 -10.16
CA VAL A 430 20.15 -5.12 -8.84
C VAL A 430 20.46 -4.13 -7.73
N GLN A 431 19.58 -4.07 -6.74
CA GLN A 431 19.79 -3.37 -5.47
C GLN A 431 19.64 -4.36 -4.32
N GLY A 432 19.93 -3.91 -3.11
CA GLY A 432 19.89 -4.73 -1.92
C GLY A 432 18.49 -5.14 -1.47
N LEU A 433 18.47 -5.84 -0.36
CA LEU A 433 17.25 -6.18 0.37
C LEU A 433 17.37 -5.76 1.84
N THR A 434 16.23 -5.57 2.48
CA THR A 434 16.17 -5.32 3.93
C THR A 434 15.00 -6.08 4.54
N SER A 435 14.95 -6.15 5.85
CA SER A 435 13.80 -6.68 6.58
C SER A 435 13.38 -5.74 7.68
N VAL A 436 12.08 -5.60 7.86
CA VAL A 436 11.47 -4.73 8.84
C VAL A 436 10.34 -5.49 9.52
N GLY A 437 10.46 -5.76 10.81
CA GLY A 437 9.44 -6.46 11.57
C GLY A 437 9.05 -7.84 11.00
N GLY A 438 10.00 -8.54 10.39
CA GLY A 438 9.81 -9.83 9.73
C GLY A 438 9.29 -9.75 8.28
N ALA A 439 8.89 -8.57 7.80
CA ALA A 439 8.58 -8.36 6.39
C ALA A 439 9.88 -8.18 5.58
N VAL A 440 9.93 -8.73 4.38
CA VAL A 440 11.10 -8.66 3.49
C VAL A 440 10.87 -7.63 2.40
N VAL A 441 11.86 -6.79 2.16
CA VAL A 441 11.85 -5.74 1.12
C VAL A 441 13.00 -5.98 0.17
N PHE A 442 12.70 -6.19 -1.09
CA PHE A 442 13.67 -6.19 -2.19
C PHE A 442 13.59 -4.84 -2.90
N TYR A 443 14.69 -4.11 -3.01
CA TYR A 443 14.67 -2.76 -3.60
C TYR A 443 14.69 -2.78 -5.12
N SER A 444 15.42 -3.70 -5.76
CA SER A 444 15.33 -3.92 -7.22
C SER A 444 15.90 -5.28 -7.61
N PHE A 445 15.16 -5.98 -8.47
CA PHE A 445 15.59 -7.25 -9.06
C PHE A 445 16.42 -7.07 -10.35
N GLY A 446 16.47 -5.85 -10.92
CA GLY A 446 17.02 -5.63 -12.25
C GLY A 446 16.09 -6.11 -13.37
N ASN A 447 16.63 -6.29 -14.56
CA ASN A 447 15.89 -6.75 -15.73
C ASN A 447 15.76 -8.28 -15.74
N LEU A 448 14.58 -8.80 -15.53
CA LEU A 448 14.34 -10.24 -15.71
C LEU A 448 14.50 -10.62 -17.19
N MET A 449 13.81 -9.89 -18.08
CA MET A 449 13.89 -10.06 -19.53
C MET A 449 13.61 -8.72 -20.21
N PHE A 450 14.37 -8.31 -21.20
CA PHE A 450 14.25 -6.97 -21.74
C PHE A 450 14.25 -6.93 -23.26
N GLY A 451 13.06 -6.88 -23.89
CA GLY A 451 12.89 -6.83 -25.34
C GLY A 451 13.11 -5.45 -25.98
N GLY A 452 13.30 -4.39 -25.17
CA GLY A 452 13.32 -3.00 -25.63
C GLY A 452 14.61 -2.54 -26.31
N THR A 453 15.74 -3.25 -26.13
CA THR A 453 17.04 -2.90 -26.71
C THR A 453 18.01 -4.10 -26.72
N HIS A 454 18.97 -4.08 -27.66
CA HIS A 454 20.14 -4.97 -27.61
C HIS A 454 21.19 -4.48 -26.62
N ASP A 455 21.34 -3.17 -26.50
CA ASP A 455 22.39 -2.53 -25.75
C ASP A 455 21.92 -2.32 -24.31
N LEU A 456 22.04 -3.37 -23.50
CA LEU A 456 21.77 -3.25 -22.07
C LEU A 456 22.98 -2.65 -21.35
N THR A 457 22.74 -1.74 -20.43
CA THR A 457 23.77 -1.16 -19.55
C THR A 457 24.41 -2.26 -18.68
N THR A 458 23.61 -3.25 -18.28
CA THR A 458 24.05 -4.42 -17.53
C THR A 458 23.15 -5.60 -17.86
N PHE A 459 23.72 -6.81 -17.76
CA PHE A 459 22.95 -8.06 -17.81
C PHE A 459 22.68 -8.63 -16.42
N ASP A 460 23.18 -7.99 -15.37
CA ASP A 460 23.06 -8.46 -14.00
C ASP A 460 21.65 -8.26 -13.48
N ALA A 461 21.04 -9.33 -13.05
CA ALA A 461 19.72 -9.36 -12.45
C ALA A 461 19.62 -10.45 -11.38
N MET A 462 18.51 -10.53 -10.70
CA MET A 462 18.23 -11.61 -9.76
C MET A 462 16.77 -12.02 -9.82
N VAL A 463 16.48 -13.20 -9.29
CA VAL A 463 15.15 -13.61 -8.85
C VAL A 463 15.25 -14.04 -7.39
N ALA A 464 14.13 -14.12 -6.69
CA ALA A 464 14.10 -14.64 -5.34
C ALA A 464 13.04 -15.73 -5.23
N GLN A 465 13.40 -16.89 -4.66
CA GLN A 465 12.42 -17.85 -4.20
C GLN A 465 12.11 -17.60 -2.73
N VAL A 466 10.84 -17.38 -2.44
CA VAL A 466 10.33 -17.10 -1.10
C VAL A 466 9.41 -18.24 -0.68
N ARG A 467 9.84 -19.02 0.30
CA ARG A 467 9.07 -20.13 0.87
C ARG A 467 8.29 -19.62 2.07
N LEU A 468 7.01 -19.33 1.84
CA LEU A 468 6.08 -18.88 2.88
C LEU A 468 5.77 -20.04 3.81
N ARG A 469 5.97 -19.88 5.13
CA ARG A 469 5.68 -20.92 6.12
C ARG A 469 4.43 -20.58 6.91
N PHE A 470 3.60 -21.59 7.09
CA PHE A 470 2.33 -21.47 7.81
C PHE A 470 2.22 -22.56 8.87
N ARG A 471 1.74 -22.17 10.07
CA ARG A 471 1.32 -23.10 11.11
C ARG A 471 -0.20 -23.03 11.25
N GLY A 472 -0.88 -24.03 10.73
CA GLY A 472 -2.33 -23.97 10.52
C GLY A 472 -2.68 -22.82 9.57
N LYS A 473 -3.40 -21.80 10.04
CA LYS A 473 -3.74 -20.59 9.25
C LYS A 473 -2.77 -19.42 9.47
N ALA A 474 -1.88 -19.53 10.44
CA ALA A 474 -1.00 -18.43 10.77
C ALA A 474 0.26 -18.45 9.89
N TYR A 475 0.52 -17.36 9.19
CA TYR A 475 1.81 -17.10 8.57
C TYR A 475 2.85 -16.87 9.68
N VAL A 476 3.94 -17.64 9.66
CA VAL A 476 4.97 -17.60 10.71
C VAL A 476 6.32 -17.06 10.22
N GLY A 477 6.45 -16.78 8.95
CA GLY A 477 7.66 -16.23 8.35
C GLY A 477 7.98 -16.85 6.99
N CYS A 478 9.10 -16.48 6.42
CA CYS A 478 9.53 -17.03 5.13
C CYS A 478 11.03 -17.31 5.08
N GLU A 479 11.40 -18.35 4.33
CA GLU A 479 12.76 -18.57 3.85
C GLU A 479 12.93 -17.85 2.52
N VAL A 480 14.04 -17.16 2.35
CA VAL A 480 14.40 -16.42 1.14
C VAL A 480 15.70 -16.97 0.57
N ASP A 481 15.66 -17.30 -0.72
CA ASP A 481 16.79 -17.69 -1.53
C ASP A 481 16.95 -16.67 -2.66
N VAL A 482 18.04 -15.90 -2.64
CA VAL A 482 18.37 -14.90 -3.67
C VAL A 482 19.21 -15.57 -4.75
N ILE A 483 18.69 -15.60 -5.96
CA ILE A 483 19.27 -16.35 -7.08
C ILE A 483 19.74 -15.34 -8.15
N PRO A 484 21.06 -15.11 -8.27
CA PRO A 484 21.63 -14.31 -9.36
C PRO A 484 21.33 -14.91 -10.73
N ILE A 485 20.94 -14.05 -11.66
CA ILE A 485 20.68 -14.40 -13.05
C ILE A 485 21.34 -13.39 -14.01
N LEU A 486 21.49 -13.78 -15.25
CA LEU A 486 21.82 -12.89 -16.36
C LEU A 486 20.57 -12.70 -17.22
N THR A 487 20.25 -11.47 -17.59
CA THR A 487 19.10 -11.10 -18.46
C THR A 487 19.19 -11.77 -19.86
N SER A 488 20.36 -12.23 -20.24
CA SER A 488 20.65 -12.85 -21.54
C SER A 488 21.58 -14.07 -21.41
N GLY A 489 21.30 -15.11 -22.15
CA GLY A 489 22.20 -16.29 -22.30
C GLY A 489 23.47 -15.98 -23.06
N ARG A 490 23.54 -14.81 -23.75
CA ARG A 490 24.71 -14.34 -24.50
C ARG A 490 25.37 -13.11 -23.88
N ALA A 491 25.17 -12.91 -22.58
CA ALA A 491 25.72 -11.77 -21.83
C ALA A 491 27.25 -11.67 -21.95
N ALA A 492 27.96 -12.79 -21.97
CA ALA A 492 29.42 -12.83 -22.15
C ALA A 492 29.89 -12.28 -23.51
N GLU A 493 29.02 -12.29 -24.51
CA GLU A 493 29.27 -11.70 -25.84
C GLU A 493 28.84 -10.23 -25.91
N GLY A 494 28.25 -9.69 -24.83
CA GLY A 494 27.64 -8.36 -24.82
C GLY A 494 26.34 -8.26 -25.62
N VAL A 495 25.68 -9.39 -25.87
CA VAL A 495 24.47 -9.48 -26.71
C VAL A 495 23.25 -9.82 -25.85
N ASN A 496 22.16 -9.10 -26.07
CA ASN A 496 20.86 -9.44 -25.50
C ASN A 496 20.11 -10.40 -26.42
N ASP A 497 19.98 -11.66 -26.02
CA ASP A 497 19.21 -12.68 -26.73
C ASP A 497 17.80 -12.88 -26.17
N PHE A 498 17.36 -12.01 -25.25
CA PHE A 498 16.02 -12.02 -24.62
C PHE A 498 15.70 -13.29 -23.83
N ARG A 499 16.71 -14.06 -23.45
CA ARG A 499 16.55 -15.33 -22.74
C ARG A 499 17.40 -15.34 -21.47
N PRO A 500 16.83 -14.92 -20.34
CA PRO A 500 17.54 -14.96 -19.06
C PRO A 500 17.98 -16.37 -18.68
N VAL A 501 19.12 -16.44 -18.00
CA VAL A 501 19.72 -17.69 -17.54
C VAL A 501 20.26 -17.54 -16.12
N LEU A 502 20.45 -18.64 -15.41
CA LEU A 502 21.15 -18.63 -14.13
C LEU A 502 22.56 -18.10 -14.29
N ALA A 503 22.99 -17.24 -13.39
CA ALA A 503 24.37 -16.81 -13.32
C ALA A 503 25.22 -17.89 -12.63
N GLU A 504 26.44 -18.10 -13.13
CA GLU A 504 27.38 -19.07 -12.61
C GLU A 504 28.77 -18.46 -12.43
N GLY A 505 29.61 -19.06 -11.60
CA GLY A 505 30.99 -18.65 -11.40
C GLY A 505 31.18 -17.18 -11.03
N GLU A 506 32.00 -16.47 -11.81
CA GLU A 506 32.31 -15.04 -11.55
C GLU A 506 31.10 -14.13 -11.70
N ASP A 507 30.15 -14.44 -12.60
CA ASP A 507 28.92 -13.67 -12.78
C ASP A 507 28.02 -13.77 -11.52
N TRP A 508 27.88 -14.97 -10.96
CA TRP A 508 27.16 -15.18 -9.72
C TRP A 508 27.78 -14.36 -8.57
N VAL A 509 29.10 -14.42 -8.38
CA VAL A 509 29.80 -13.68 -7.33
C VAL A 509 29.62 -12.19 -7.50
N ARG A 510 29.79 -11.66 -8.71
CA ARG A 510 29.64 -10.24 -9.03
C ARG A 510 28.25 -9.73 -8.68
N ILE A 511 27.19 -10.45 -9.07
CA ILE A 511 25.81 -10.05 -8.82
C ILE A 511 25.52 -10.12 -7.32
N TRP A 512 25.94 -11.17 -6.65
CA TRP A 512 25.78 -11.35 -5.22
C TRP A 512 26.43 -10.20 -4.43
N GLU A 513 27.65 -9.83 -4.77
CA GLU A 513 28.36 -8.72 -4.14
C GLU A 513 27.65 -7.37 -4.34
N LYS A 514 27.04 -7.15 -5.52
CA LYS A 514 26.24 -5.94 -5.77
C LYS A 514 25.03 -5.88 -4.83
N VAL A 515 24.29 -6.96 -4.70
CA VAL A 515 23.12 -7.04 -3.80
C VAL A 515 23.56 -6.87 -2.35
N GLN A 516 24.64 -7.57 -1.93
CA GLN A 516 25.20 -7.47 -0.57
C GLN A 516 25.61 -6.02 -0.20
N LYS A 517 26.17 -5.27 -1.14
CA LYS A 517 26.66 -3.90 -0.92
C LYS A 517 25.56 -2.92 -0.50
N ASP A 518 24.32 -3.18 -0.90
CA ASP A 518 23.14 -2.37 -0.57
C ASP A 518 22.21 -3.05 0.47
N THR A 519 22.68 -4.15 1.09
CA THR A 519 21.97 -4.93 2.10
C THR A 519 22.57 -4.65 3.47
N PRO A 520 21.77 -4.30 4.51
CA PRO A 520 22.30 -3.86 5.81
C PRO A 520 22.75 -4.99 6.74
N PHE A 521 22.64 -6.24 6.32
CA PHE A 521 23.09 -7.45 7.05
C PHE A 521 23.89 -8.36 6.11
N THR A 522 24.63 -9.30 6.68
CA THR A 522 25.31 -10.34 5.86
C THR A 522 24.28 -11.26 5.25
N MET A 523 24.31 -11.39 3.94
CA MET A 523 23.46 -12.32 3.21
C MET A 523 24.05 -13.74 3.27
N GLU A 524 23.18 -14.70 3.45
CA GLU A 524 23.44 -16.13 3.30
C GLU A 524 22.66 -16.67 2.10
N GLU A 525 23.06 -17.80 1.54
CA GLU A 525 22.33 -18.43 0.43
C GLU A 525 20.85 -18.63 0.76
N LYS A 526 20.56 -18.95 2.01
CA LYS A 526 19.21 -19.10 2.53
C LYS A 526 19.06 -18.33 3.83
N MET A 527 18.07 -17.47 3.87
CA MET A 527 17.79 -16.57 4.99
C MET A 527 16.37 -16.79 5.50
N TYR A 528 16.17 -16.84 6.81
CA TYR A 528 14.84 -16.93 7.39
C TYR A 528 14.43 -15.63 8.07
N PHE A 529 13.24 -15.14 7.74
CA PHE A 529 12.63 -13.96 8.31
C PHE A 529 11.36 -14.37 9.07
N ALA A 530 11.42 -14.35 10.39
CA ALA A 530 10.32 -14.68 11.27
C ALA A 530 9.30 -13.53 11.30
N LYS A 531 8.00 -13.90 11.26
CA LYS A 531 6.89 -12.95 11.33
C LYS A 531 6.61 -12.57 12.79
#